data_150e6efeb45bccb95aafb759545cf107
#
_entry.id   150e6efeb45bccb95aafb759545cf107
#
_cell.length_a   1.000
_cell.length_b   1.000
_cell.length_c   1.000
_cell.angle_alpha   90.00
_cell.angle_beta   90.00
_cell.angle_gamma   90.00
#
_symmetry.space_group_name_H-M   'P 1'
#
loop_
_entity.id
_entity.type
_entity.pdbx_description
1 polymer ?
#
loop_
_entity_poly.entity_id
_entity_poly.type
_entity_poly.pdbx_seq_one_letter_code
_entity_poly.pdbx_strand_id
1 'polypeptide(L)'
;EKILALNVPVLHASGVTQPRLWQNNRWDPLALTALPSSGAETSVLSLDLMRGEVRGEVLNLTNPHDRTLPFTLRLEGLPAALNLELREVVPTDTQSRTPVMAALRPLVPDAQGRCTLNVPAGCTRQVWLSCRRPAASPGVHEGRLLVEASSVAFRRGVAVRVRLRNLDFPRQPQLHLGGWDY
;
A
#
# COMPACT_ATOMS: atom_id res chain seq x y z
N GLU A 1 6.68 -10.40 -18.62
CA GLU A 1 6.57 -8.92 -18.70
C GLU A 1 5.91 -8.45 -19.99
N LYS A 2 6.26 -8.98 -21.18
CA LYS A 2 5.69 -8.56 -22.48
C LYS A 2 4.16 -8.65 -22.53
N ILE A 3 3.55 -9.69 -21.94
CA ILE A 3 2.09 -9.85 -21.90
C ILE A 3 1.43 -8.77 -21.06
N LEU A 4 2.01 -8.40 -19.94
CA LEU A 4 1.49 -7.36 -19.04
C LEU A 4 1.54 -5.97 -19.69
N ALA A 5 2.55 -5.72 -20.53
CA ALA A 5 2.66 -4.47 -21.27
C ALA A 5 1.50 -4.23 -22.26
N LEU A 6 0.75 -5.27 -22.64
CA LEU A 6 -0.47 -5.14 -23.45
C LEU A 6 -1.58 -4.35 -22.74
N ASN A 7 -1.48 -4.16 -21.42
CA ASN A 7 -2.41 -3.32 -20.66
C ASN A 7 -2.11 -1.81 -20.80
N VAL A 8 -0.94 -1.43 -21.29
CA VAL A 8 -0.55 -0.01 -21.43
C VAL A 8 -1.50 0.78 -22.33
N PRO A 9 -1.89 0.30 -23.54
CA PRO A 9 -2.88 0.97 -24.36
C PRO A 9 -4.24 1.14 -23.66
N VAL A 10 -4.65 0.16 -22.83
CA VAL A 10 -5.90 0.22 -22.08
C VAL A 10 -5.84 1.33 -21.01
N LEU A 11 -4.72 1.42 -20.29
CA LEU A 11 -4.47 2.51 -19.31
C LEU A 11 -4.52 3.87 -20.01
N HIS A 12 -3.84 4.02 -21.16
CA HIS A 12 -3.83 5.28 -21.92
C HIS A 12 -5.23 5.64 -22.43
N ALA A 13 -5.99 4.68 -22.95
CA ALA A 13 -7.38 4.89 -23.36
C ALA A 13 -8.29 5.33 -22.20
N SER A 14 -7.95 4.89 -20.96
CA SER A 14 -8.64 5.30 -19.74
C SER A 14 -8.11 6.64 -19.17
N GLY A 15 -7.21 7.34 -19.89
CA GLY A 15 -6.64 8.63 -19.48
C GLY A 15 -5.49 8.51 -18.48
N VAL A 16 -4.94 7.31 -18.23
CA VAL A 16 -3.82 7.09 -17.32
C VAL A 16 -2.52 7.02 -18.13
N THR A 17 -1.90 8.16 -18.36
CA THR A 17 -0.67 8.31 -19.15
C THR A 17 0.59 8.56 -18.29
N GLN A 18 0.40 8.84 -17.00
CA GLN A 18 1.46 9.03 -16.02
C GLN A 18 1.23 8.07 -14.83
N PRO A 19 2.27 7.74 -14.06
CA PRO A 19 2.10 6.94 -12.86
C PRO A 19 1.01 7.53 -11.96
N ARG A 20 0.15 6.67 -11.40
CA ARG A 20 -0.99 7.12 -10.61
C ARG A 20 -1.03 6.44 -9.24
N LEU A 21 -1.34 7.24 -8.22
CA LEU A 21 -1.58 6.78 -6.85
C LEU A 21 -3.07 6.82 -6.57
N TRP A 22 -3.62 5.71 -6.07
CA TRP A 22 -5.06 5.61 -5.79
C TRP A 22 -5.33 4.57 -4.70
N GLN A 23 -6.55 4.56 -4.17
CA GLN A 23 -7.00 3.62 -3.15
C GLN A 23 -8.24 2.86 -3.61
N ASN A 24 -8.36 1.63 -3.14
CA ASN A 24 -9.59 0.86 -3.07
C ASN A 24 -9.82 0.44 -1.62
N ASN A 25 -10.92 -0.23 -1.34
CA ASN A 25 -11.08 -0.87 -0.04
C ASN A 25 -10.00 -1.95 0.11
N ARG A 26 -9.27 -1.94 1.23
CA ARG A 26 -8.15 -2.86 1.50
C ARG A 26 -8.53 -4.34 1.50
N TRP A 27 -9.81 -4.66 1.64
CA TRP A 27 -10.32 -6.03 1.61
C TRP A 27 -10.79 -6.47 0.23
N ASP A 28 -10.88 -5.55 -0.73
CA ASP A 28 -11.27 -5.89 -2.09
C ASP A 28 -10.09 -6.49 -2.86
N PRO A 29 -10.31 -7.58 -3.62
CA PRO A 29 -9.27 -8.13 -4.47
C PRO A 29 -8.76 -7.10 -5.48
N LEU A 30 -7.46 -7.05 -5.69
CA LEU A 30 -6.82 -6.20 -6.68
C LEU A 30 -6.17 -7.06 -7.76
N ALA A 31 -6.59 -6.90 -9.02
CA ALA A 31 -5.91 -7.53 -10.15
C ALA A 31 -4.59 -6.82 -10.47
N LEU A 32 -3.60 -7.55 -10.99
CA LEU A 32 -2.33 -6.97 -11.47
C LEU A 32 -2.52 -5.89 -12.54
N THR A 33 -3.58 -6.03 -13.35
CA THR A 33 -3.96 -5.13 -14.43
C THR A 33 -5.11 -4.19 -14.05
N ALA A 34 -5.36 -4.03 -12.74
CA ALA A 34 -6.43 -3.16 -12.26
C ALA A 34 -6.24 -1.73 -12.76
N LEU A 35 -7.33 -1.15 -13.24
CA LEU A 35 -7.37 0.26 -13.64
C LEU A 35 -7.66 1.13 -12.41
N PRO A 36 -7.00 2.29 -12.30
CA PRO A 36 -7.37 3.27 -11.30
C PRO A 36 -8.85 3.66 -11.43
N SER A 37 -9.56 3.75 -10.32
CA SER A 37 -10.91 4.32 -10.32
C SER A 37 -10.89 5.75 -10.87
N SER A 38 -11.98 6.19 -11.47
CA SER A 38 -12.13 7.52 -12.08
C SER A 38 -12.10 8.69 -11.08
N GLY A 39 -11.88 8.42 -9.80
CA GLY A 39 -11.80 9.41 -8.73
C GLY A 39 -10.47 10.17 -8.67
N ALA A 40 -10.39 11.10 -7.75
CA ALA A 40 -9.16 11.84 -7.46
C ALA A 40 -8.01 10.92 -7.02
N GLU A 41 -6.78 11.33 -7.28
CA GLU A 41 -5.60 10.67 -6.72
C GLU A 41 -5.69 10.65 -5.18
N THR A 42 -5.17 9.58 -4.58
CA THR A 42 -5.09 9.47 -3.13
C THR A 42 -4.22 10.58 -2.57
N SER A 43 -4.79 11.39 -1.69
CA SER A 43 -4.10 12.49 -1.03
C SER A 43 -3.75 12.19 0.43
N VAL A 44 -4.44 11.23 1.07
CA VAL A 44 -4.26 10.92 2.49
C VAL A 44 -4.47 9.43 2.79
N LEU A 45 -3.58 8.88 3.62
CA LEU A 45 -3.71 7.57 4.27
C LEU A 45 -4.04 7.80 5.74
N SER A 46 -5.18 7.34 6.21
CA SER A 46 -5.65 7.57 7.58
C SER A 46 -5.75 6.27 8.36
N LEU A 47 -5.06 6.21 9.50
CA LEU A 47 -5.10 5.11 10.45
C LEU A 47 -5.68 5.62 11.76
N ASP A 48 -6.71 4.96 12.28
CA ASP A 48 -7.30 5.23 13.60
C ASP A 48 -7.26 3.94 14.41
N LEU A 49 -6.48 3.92 15.49
CA LEU A 49 -6.18 2.69 16.24
C LEU A 49 -5.96 2.95 17.73
N MET A 50 -6.07 1.89 18.50
CA MET A 50 -5.73 1.83 19.92
C MET A 50 -4.27 1.45 20.13
N ARG A 51 -3.72 1.70 21.33
CA ARG A 51 -2.41 1.18 21.72
C ARG A 51 -2.43 -0.35 21.69
N GLY A 52 -1.36 -0.95 21.21
CA GLY A 52 -1.25 -2.41 21.10
C GLY A 52 -2.00 -3.05 19.92
N GLU A 53 -2.80 -2.28 19.19
CA GLU A 53 -3.52 -2.74 18.01
C GLU A 53 -2.59 -2.81 16.77
N VAL A 54 -3.00 -3.57 15.76
CA VAL A 54 -2.40 -3.59 14.42
C VAL A 54 -3.42 -3.11 13.41
N ARG A 55 -3.11 -2.06 12.69
CA ARG A 55 -3.96 -1.51 11.61
C ARG A 55 -3.14 -1.25 10.36
N GLY A 56 -3.80 -1.33 9.21
CA GLY A 56 -3.19 -1.02 7.93
C GLY A 56 -4.13 -0.26 7.01
N GLU A 57 -3.55 0.48 6.09
CA GLU A 57 -4.20 1.12 4.94
C GLU A 57 -3.43 0.82 3.67
N VAL A 58 -4.09 0.94 2.52
CA VAL A 58 -3.51 0.58 1.22
C VAL A 58 -3.30 1.77 0.32
N LEU A 59 -2.27 1.67 -0.51
CA LEU A 59 -2.01 2.58 -1.62
C LEU A 59 -1.68 1.75 -2.85
N ASN A 60 -2.36 2.01 -3.95
CA ASN A 60 -2.10 1.38 -5.23
C ASN A 60 -1.23 2.29 -6.10
N LEU A 61 -0.24 1.69 -6.75
CA LEU A 61 0.68 2.35 -7.68
C LEU A 61 0.52 1.73 -9.05
N THR A 62 0.00 2.51 -10.00
CA THR A 62 -0.18 2.08 -11.40
C THR A 62 0.96 2.63 -12.26
N ASN A 63 1.55 1.75 -13.05
CA ASN A 63 2.59 2.07 -14.03
C ASN A 63 2.00 2.01 -15.46
N PRO A 64 1.75 3.14 -16.13
CA PRO A 64 1.22 3.17 -17.49
C PRO A 64 2.30 3.11 -18.58
N HIS A 65 3.56 2.89 -18.22
CA HIS A 65 4.65 2.78 -19.17
C HIS A 65 4.87 1.32 -19.61
N ASP A 66 5.54 1.15 -20.74
CA ASP A 66 5.86 -0.14 -21.39
C ASP A 66 7.07 -0.87 -20.79
N ARG A 67 7.62 -0.33 -19.72
CA ARG A 67 8.75 -0.87 -18.97
C ARG A 67 8.47 -0.90 -17.47
N THR A 68 9.17 -1.77 -16.75
CA THR A 68 9.14 -1.78 -15.28
C THR A 68 9.67 -0.46 -14.72
N LEU A 69 8.94 0.15 -13.81
CA LEU A 69 9.36 1.33 -13.08
C LEU A 69 9.72 0.98 -11.63
N PRO A 70 10.93 1.32 -11.18
CA PRO A 70 11.26 1.32 -9.76
C PRO A 70 10.67 2.57 -9.10
N PHE A 71 9.81 2.36 -8.12
CA PHE A 71 9.32 3.41 -7.23
C PHE A 71 10.09 3.37 -5.92
N THR A 72 10.52 4.54 -5.47
CA THR A 72 11.08 4.74 -4.15
C THR A 72 10.00 5.30 -3.23
N LEU A 73 9.82 4.65 -2.06
CA LEU A 73 8.85 5.03 -1.04
C LEU A 73 9.59 5.39 0.24
N ARG A 74 9.25 6.53 0.86
CA ARG A 74 9.84 6.96 2.13
C ARG A 74 8.81 7.62 3.02
N LEU A 75 8.73 7.18 4.27
CA LEU A 75 7.93 7.84 5.31
C LEU A 75 8.72 9.01 5.92
N GLU A 76 8.07 10.15 6.05
CA GLU A 76 8.68 11.37 6.58
C GLU A 76 7.77 12.04 7.61
N GLY A 77 8.38 12.67 8.63
CA GLY A 77 7.68 13.49 9.61
C GLY A 77 6.89 12.69 10.67
N LEU A 78 7.02 11.36 10.71
CA LEU A 78 6.31 10.50 11.64
C LEU A 78 7.25 9.93 12.71
N PRO A 79 6.83 9.90 13.99
CA PRO A 79 7.65 9.33 15.05
C PRO A 79 7.93 7.84 14.82
N ALA A 80 9.17 7.40 15.04
CA ALA A 80 9.55 5.99 14.95
C ALA A 80 8.73 5.10 15.91
N ALA A 81 8.31 5.67 17.05
CA ALA A 81 7.48 4.98 18.04
C ALA A 81 6.08 4.57 17.52
N LEU A 82 5.65 5.05 16.36
CA LEU A 82 4.44 4.55 15.70
C LEU A 82 4.63 3.16 15.11
N ASN A 83 5.86 2.69 14.93
CA ASN A 83 6.18 1.38 14.38
C ASN A 83 5.46 1.12 13.04
N LEU A 84 5.71 2.03 12.08
CA LEU A 84 5.12 1.96 10.73
C LEU A 84 5.99 1.10 9.82
N GLU A 85 5.33 0.23 9.06
CA GLU A 85 5.97 -0.66 8.08
C GLU A 85 5.28 -0.53 6.73
N LEU A 86 6.08 -0.60 5.65
CA LEU A 86 5.57 -0.75 4.30
C LEU A 86 5.69 -2.22 3.86
N ARG A 87 4.63 -2.75 3.28
CA ARG A 87 4.58 -4.12 2.73
C ARG A 87 3.99 -4.09 1.35
N GLU A 88 4.55 -4.82 0.41
CA GLU A 88 3.93 -5.00 -0.90
C GLU A 88 3.00 -6.21 -0.89
N VAL A 89 1.93 -6.13 -1.68
CA VAL A 89 1.08 -7.26 -1.96
C VAL A 89 1.66 -8.02 -3.15
N VAL A 90 1.98 -9.29 -2.94
CA VAL A 90 2.53 -10.15 -3.99
C VAL A 90 1.51 -11.22 -4.41
N PRO A 91 1.52 -11.62 -5.69
CA PRO A 91 0.65 -12.70 -6.16
C PRO A 91 1.08 -14.03 -5.54
N THR A 92 0.08 -14.83 -5.20
CA THR A 92 0.22 -16.22 -4.79
C THR A 92 -0.69 -17.08 -5.65
N ASP A 93 -0.33 -18.34 -5.88
CA ASP A 93 -1.17 -19.27 -6.60
C ASP A 93 -2.18 -19.92 -5.65
N THR A 94 -3.38 -20.12 -6.16
CA THR A 94 -4.40 -20.97 -5.52
C THR A 94 -4.25 -22.42 -5.98
N GLN A 95 -4.96 -23.34 -5.33
CA GLN A 95 -5.01 -24.75 -5.75
C GLN A 95 -5.48 -24.89 -7.21
N SER A 96 -6.35 -23.99 -7.68
CA SER A 96 -6.82 -23.93 -9.08
C SER A 96 -5.84 -23.22 -10.02
N ARG A 97 -4.63 -22.87 -9.57
CA ARG A 97 -3.62 -22.10 -10.30
C ARG A 97 -4.10 -20.73 -10.76
N THR A 98 -5.08 -20.18 -10.07
CA THR A 98 -5.52 -18.80 -10.27
C THR A 98 -4.69 -17.89 -9.37
N PRO A 99 -3.92 -16.94 -9.91
CA PRO A 99 -3.14 -16.03 -9.09
C PRO A 99 -4.06 -15.09 -8.32
N VAL A 100 -3.80 -14.94 -7.03
CA VAL A 100 -4.47 -13.98 -6.14
C VAL A 100 -3.45 -13.05 -5.50
N MET A 101 -3.80 -11.79 -5.34
CA MET A 101 -2.97 -10.79 -4.67
C MET A 101 -3.24 -10.83 -3.17
N ALA A 102 -2.54 -11.71 -2.44
CA ALA A 102 -2.88 -12.00 -1.04
C ALA A 102 -1.70 -11.95 -0.05
N ALA A 103 -0.48 -12.24 -0.48
CA ALA A 103 0.64 -12.29 0.45
C ALA A 103 1.26 -10.90 0.67
N LEU A 104 1.58 -10.58 1.94
CA LEU A 104 2.20 -9.31 2.33
C LEU A 104 3.70 -9.52 2.57
N ARG A 105 4.53 -9.06 1.62
CA ARG A 105 5.98 -9.09 1.71
C ARG A 105 6.50 -7.78 2.30
N PRO A 106 7.31 -7.79 3.36
CA PRO A 106 7.93 -6.58 3.88
C PRO A 106 8.80 -5.89 2.82
N LEU A 107 8.67 -4.57 2.70
CA LEU A 107 9.62 -3.73 1.97
C LEU A 107 10.71 -3.31 2.95
N VAL A 108 11.93 -3.78 2.72
CA VAL A 108 13.06 -3.48 3.61
C VAL A 108 13.63 -2.11 3.23
N PRO A 109 13.66 -1.16 4.18
CA PRO A 109 14.26 0.14 3.91
C PRO A 109 15.79 0.07 3.80
N ASP A 110 16.37 0.88 2.94
CA ASP A 110 17.81 1.11 2.88
C ASP A 110 18.30 1.98 4.07
N ALA A 111 19.60 2.28 4.09
CA ALA A 111 20.22 3.09 5.14
C ALA A 111 19.65 4.53 5.21
N GLN A 112 18.96 5.01 4.18
CA GLN A 112 18.29 6.30 4.12
C GLN A 112 16.77 6.20 4.37
N GLY A 113 16.28 5.03 4.78
CA GLY A 113 14.86 4.79 5.07
C GLY A 113 13.98 4.68 3.82
N ARG A 114 14.57 4.43 2.65
CA ARG A 114 13.86 4.32 1.37
C ARG A 114 13.59 2.84 1.05
N CYS A 115 12.35 2.54 0.71
CA CYS A 115 11.95 1.23 0.20
C CYS A 115 11.81 1.29 -1.32
N THR A 116 12.21 0.24 -2.03
CA THR A 116 12.03 0.13 -3.49
C THR A 116 10.93 -0.85 -3.82
N LEU A 117 9.99 -0.43 -4.67
CA LEU A 117 8.93 -1.24 -5.23
C LEU A 117 9.03 -1.23 -6.76
N ASN A 118 9.23 -2.39 -7.37
CA ASN A 118 9.24 -2.52 -8.83
C ASN A 118 7.82 -2.79 -9.34
N VAL A 119 7.27 -1.87 -10.14
CA VAL A 119 5.96 -2.03 -10.77
C VAL A 119 6.16 -2.38 -12.24
N PRO A 120 5.79 -3.59 -12.69
CA PRO A 120 5.94 -4.01 -14.08
C PRO A 120 5.15 -3.13 -15.05
N ALA A 121 5.51 -3.20 -16.33
CA ALA A 121 4.81 -2.49 -17.43
C ALA A 121 3.31 -2.76 -17.40
N GLY A 122 2.48 -1.73 -17.48
CA GLY A 122 1.02 -1.84 -17.55
C GLY A 122 0.35 -2.40 -16.29
N CYS A 123 1.08 -2.48 -15.16
CA CYS A 123 0.59 -3.10 -13.94
C CYS A 123 0.26 -2.10 -12.84
N THR A 124 -0.57 -2.58 -11.91
CA THR A 124 -0.79 -1.96 -10.61
C THR A 124 -0.21 -2.85 -9.51
N ARG A 125 0.50 -2.24 -8.57
CA ARG A 125 0.98 -2.87 -7.34
C ARG A 125 0.36 -2.18 -6.14
N GLN A 126 0.04 -2.95 -5.11
CA GLN A 126 -0.50 -2.44 -3.86
C GLN A 126 0.56 -2.48 -2.77
N VAL A 127 0.63 -1.40 -2.01
CA VAL A 127 1.43 -1.29 -0.79
C VAL A 127 0.51 -1.13 0.40
N TRP A 128 0.78 -1.87 1.46
CA TRP A 128 0.16 -1.70 2.77
C TRP A 128 1.07 -0.85 3.66
N LEU A 129 0.51 0.24 4.19
CA LEU A 129 1.06 0.96 5.32
C LEU A 129 0.47 0.36 6.58
N SER A 130 1.28 -0.35 7.37
CA SER A 130 0.85 -0.99 8.61
C SER A 130 1.42 -0.27 9.82
N CYS A 131 0.58 0.03 10.80
CA CYS A 131 0.97 0.48 12.13
C CYS A 131 0.83 -0.70 13.09
N ARG A 132 1.93 -1.09 13.74
CA ARG A 132 1.96 -2.32 14.56
C ARG A 132 2.32 -2.02 16.00
N ARG A 133 1.35 -2.17 16.91
CA ARG A 133 1.54 -1.99 18.35
C ARG A 133 2.30 -0.71 18.67
N PRO A 134 1.79 0.47 18.30
CA PRO A 134 2.48 1.73 18.49
C PRO A 134 2.79 1.99 19.97
N ALA A 135 3.98 2.50 20.24
CA ALA A 135 4.44 2.95 21.55
C ALA A 135 4.45 4.48 21.67
N ALA A 136 3.98 5.19 20.64
CA ALA A 136 3.85 6.64 20.66
C ALA A 136 2.79 7.11 21.68
N SER A 137 2.85 8.36 22.08
CA SER A 137 1.81 8.98 22.91
C SER A 137 0.48 9.05 22.17
N PRO A 138 -0.67 8.90 22.87
CA PRO A 138 -1.97 9.14 22.25
C PRO A 138 -2.06 10.53 21.64
N GLY A 139 -2.77 10.63 20.50
CA GLY A 139 -2.90 11.88 19.75
C GLY A 139 -2.97 11.67 18.26
N VAL A 140 -2.89 12.75 17.52
CA VAL A 140 -2.81 12.73 16.05
C VAL A 140 -1.38 12.98 15.65
N HIS A 141 -0.82 12.06 14.86
CA HIS A 141 0.52 12.18 14.30
C HIS A 141 0.37 12.33 12.78
N GLU A 142 1.00 13.34 12.22
CA GLU A 142 0.91 13.67 10.82
C GLU A 142 2.30 13.66 10.18
N GLY A 143 2.36 13.17 8.97
CA GLY A 143 3.54 13.09 8.15
C GLY A 143 3.16 12.79 6.70
N ARG A 144 4.07 12.21 5.94
CA ARG A 144 3.79 11.86 4.55
C ARG A 144 4.51 10.61 4.11
N LEU A 145 3.94 9.94 3.14
CA LEU A 145 4.59 8.93 2.30
C LEU A 145 5.01 9.61 1.00
N LEU A 146 6.31 9.79 0.81
CA LEU A 146 6.88 10.28 -0.45
C LEU A 146 7.04 9.10 -1.40
N VAL A 147 6.52 9.25 -2.63
CA VAL A 147 6.59 8.25 -3.70
C VAL A 147 7.26 8.90 -4.91
N GLU A 148 8.34 8.32 -5.39
CA GLU A 148 9.15 8.85 -6.48
C GLU A 148 9.47 7.76 -7.50
N ALA A 149 9.49 8.13 -8.80
CA ALA A 149 10.03 7.32 -9.89
C ALA A 149 10.88 8.24 -10.78
N SER A 150 12.18 8.29 -10.50
CA SER A 150 13.11 9.25 -11.12
C SER A 150 13.21 9.11 -12.63
N SER A 151 13.05 7.89 -13.17
CA SER A 151 13.15 7.61 -14.61
C SER A 151 12.02 8.22 -15.46
N VAL A 152 10.96 8.72 -14.83
CA VAL A 152 9.78 9.35 -15.48
C VAL A 152 9.39 10.68 -14.82
N ALA A 153 10.32 11.26 -14.03
CA ALA A 153 10.14 12.54 -13.31
C ALA A 153 8.86 12.58 -12.45
N PHE A 154 8.44 11.42 -11.92
CA PHE A 154 7.27 11.33 -11.05
C PHE A 154 7.67 11.51 -9.59
N ARG A 155 7.00 12.43 -8.89
CA ARG A 155 7.14 12.65 -7.46
C ARG A 155 5.81 13.09 -6.87
N ARG A 156 5.34 12.39 -5.83
CA ARG A 156 4.09 12.69 -5.10
C ARG A 156 4.28 12.47 -3.61
N GLY A 157 3.66 13.32 -2.80
CA GLY A 157 3.54 13.17 -1.36
C GLY A 157 2.09 12.81 -1.02
N VAL A 158 1.89 11.67 -0.37
CA VAL A 158 0.59 11.28 0.19
C VAL A 158 0.63 11.57 1.68
N ALA A 159 -0.28 12.39 2.19
CA ALA A 159 -0.35 12.67 3.62
C ALA A 159 -0.62 11.36 4.39
N VAL A 160 0.03 11.21 5.54
CA VAL A 160 -0.20 10.08 6.46
C VAL A 160 -0.67 10.65 7.77
N ARG A 161 -1.86 10.23 8.21
CA ARG A 161 -2.44 10.65 9.48
C ARG A 161 -2.72 9.43 10.34
N VAL A 162 -2.07 9.37 11.49
CA VAL A 162 -2.25 8.29 12.47
C VAL A 162 -2.88 8.89 13.73
N ARG A 163 -4.14 8.49 14.00
CA ARG A 163 -4.80 8.81 15.26
C ARG A 163 -4.61 7.65 16.22
N LEU A 164 -3.80 7.86 17.24
CA LEU A 164 -3.62 6.89 18.33
C LEU A 164 -4.53 7.28 19.50
N ARG A 165 -5.51 6.44 19.78
CA ARG A 165 -6.47 6.67 20.86
C ARG A 165 -5.84 6.36 22.21
N ASN A 166 -6.27 7.09 23.25
CA ASN A 166 -5.87 6.77 24.63
C ASN A 166 -6.67 5.59 25.18
N LEU A 167 -6.64 4.49 24.46
CA LEU A 167 -7.28 3.22 24.78
C LEU A 167 -6.30 2.10 24.46
N ASP A 168 -6.32 1.05 25.27
CA ASP A 168 -5.51 -0.15 25.03
C ASP A 168 -6.33 -1.22 24.33
N PHE A 169 -5.76 -1.82 23.30
CA PHE A 169 -6.32 -3.03 22.72
C PHE A 169 -6.21 -4.18 23.72
N PRO A 170 -7.28 -4.94 23.98
CA PRO A 170 -7.25 -6.02 24.97
C PRO A 170 -6.14 -7.02 24.68
N ARG A 171 -5.31 -7.34 25.69
CA ARG A 171 -4.25 -8.34 25.54
C ARG A 171 -4.79 -9.75 25.33
N GLN A 172 -5.95 -10.02 25.87
CA GLN A 172 -6.70 -11.26 25.70
C GLN A 172 -8.14 -10.90 25.33
N PRO A 173 -8.43 -10.70 24.02
CA PRO A 173 -9.79 -10.44 23.60
C PRO A 173 -10.64 -11.68 23.88
N GLN A 174 -11.75 -11.50 24.58
CA GLN A 174 -12.78 -12.54 24.77
C GLN A 174 -13.60 -12.64 23.46
N LEU A 175 -12.96 -13.11 22.43
CA LEU A 175 -13.60 -13.32 21.13
C LEU A 175 -13.80 -14.81 20.92
N HIS A 176 -15.05 -15.25 20.86
CA HIS A 176 -15.38 -16.60 20.42
C HIS A 176 -15.41 -16.62 18.89
N LEU A 177 -14.35 -17.14 18.27
CA LEU A 177 -14.32 -17.40 16.84
C LEU A 177 -14.94 -18.78 16.61
N GLY A 178 -16.13 -18.81 16.03
CA GLY A 178 -16.71 -20.04 15.47
C GLY A 178 -16.15 -20.22 14.05
N GLY A 179 -15.48 -21.33 13.78
CA GLY A 179 -15.12 -21.79 12.45
C GLY A 179 -16.09 -22.87 11.99
N TRP A 180 -16.40 -22.90 10.70
CA TRP A 180 -17.07 -24.04 10.07
C TRP A 180 -15.98 -24.84 9.36
N ASP A 181 -15.72 -26.05 9.82
CA ASP A 181 -14.91 -27.02 9.09
C ASP A 181 -15.83 -27.79 8.17
N TYR A 182 -15.54 -27.73 6.87
CA TYR A 182 -16.19 -28.56 5.85
C TYR A 182 -15.29 -29.66 5.40
#